data_b16c2c7083913e73939513ce20ad9054
#
_entry.id   b16c2c7083913e73939513ce20ad9054
#
_cell.length_a   1.000
_cell.length_b   1.000
_cell.length_c   1.000
_cell.angle_alpha   90.00
_cell.angle_beta   90.00
_cell.angle_gamma   90.00
#
_symmetry.space_group_name_H-M   'P 1'
#
loop_
_entity.id
_entity.type
_entity.pdbx_description
1 polymer ?
#
loop_
_entity_poly.entity_id
_entity_poly.type
_entity_poly.pdbx_seq_one_letter_code
_entity_poly.pdbx_strand_id
1 'polypeptide(L)'
;MNYPRSKKYCTPALLQKIMGPNPVKLEEELLLHHRIPQNAVVCDLGSGQGLTSVFLAKEYGFTVYAADLWSDPEENRAFFRAQGLTDAEIIPVKADATALPFEREFFDGVVSTDSYNYFGRDPAYLDEKLLPFVKKGGYIY
;
A
#
# COMPACT_ATOMS: atom_id res chain seq x y z
N MET A 1 11.72 -19.76 -3.42
CA MET A 1 10.69 -19.50 -2.40
C MET A 1 9.30 -19.67 -3.00
N ASN A 2 8.38 -20.22 -2.27
CA ASN A 2 7.00 -20.38 -2.72
C ASN A 2 6.17 -19.17 -2.25
N TYR A 3 5.48 -18.50 -3.19
CA TYR A 3 4.65 -17.30 -2.92
C TYR A 3 3.17 -17.65 -3.11
N PRO A 4 2.55 -18.37 -2.16
CA PRO A 4 1.20 -18.91 -2.34
C PRO A 4 0.11 -17.84 -2.42
N ARG A 5 0.30 -16.71 -1.75
CA ARG A 5 -0.67 -15.61 -1.76
C ARG A 5 -0.62 -14.83 -3.07
N SER A 6 0.57 -14.39 -3.47
CA SER A 6 0.76 -13.56 -4.66
C SER A 6 0.43 -14.29 -5.97
N LYS A 7 0.54 -15.62 -5.99
CA LYS A 7 0.15 -16.42 -7.16
C LYS A 7 -1.29 -16.17 -7.63
N LYS A 8 -2.19 -15.89 -6.71
CA LYS A 8 -3.60 -15.60 -7.01
C LYS A 8 -3.78 -14.32 -7.85
N TYR A 9 -2.78 -13.46 -7.82
CA TYR A 9 -2.80 -12.14 -8.46
C TYR A 9 -1.99 -12.10 -9.76
N CYS A 10 -1.55 -13.25 -10.26
CA CYS A 10 -0.78 -13.38 -11.50
C CYS A 10 -1.66 -13.71 -12.72
N THR A 11 -2.89 -13.22 -12.77
CA THR A 11 -3.74 -13.33 -13.96
C THR A 11 -3.34 -12.29 -15.00
N PRO A 12 -3.56 -12.55 -16.32
CA PRO A 12 -3.20 -11.58 -17.35
C PRO A 12 -3.80 -10.19 -17.14
N ALA A 13 -5.06 -10.11 -16.68
CA ALA A 13 -5.74 -8.85 -16.41
C ALA A 13 -5.08 -8.07 -15.25
N LEU A 14 -4.66 -8.76 -14.19
CA LEU A 14 -4.01 -8.14 -13.04
C LEU A 14 -2.55 -7.79 -13.35
N LEU A 15 -1.87 -8.60 -14.14
CA LEU A 15 -0.48 -8.33 -14.54
C LEU A 15 -0.35 -7.03 -15.36
N GLN A 16 -1.40 -6.59 -16.04
CA GLN A 16 -1.41 -5.30 -16.74
C GLN A 16 -1.33 -4.10 -15.78
N LYS A 17 -1.62 -4.28 -14.50
CA LYS A 17 -1.49 -3.25 -13.46
C LYS A 17 -0.06 -3.12 -12.93
N ILE A 18 0.84 -4.00 -13.34
CA ILE A 18 2.21 -4.02 -12.85
C ILE A 18 3.08 -3.09 -13.70
N MET A 19 3.87 -2.28 -13.01
CA MET A 19 4.92 -1.44 -13.59
C MET A 19 6.26 -1.86 -12.98
N GLY A 20 7.10 -2.55 -13.77
CA GLY A 20 8.40 -3.04 -13.31
C GLY A 20 8.35 -4.46 -12.74
N PRO A 21 9.11 -4.78 -11.66
CA PRO A 21 9.09 -6.11 -11.05
C PRO A 21 7.73 -6.42 -10.45
N ASN A 22 7.44 -7.71 -10.19
CA ASN A 22 6.16 -8.11 -9.64
C ASN A 22 6.02 -7.64 -8.17
N PRO A 23 5.22 -6.60 -7.91
CA PRO A 23 5.17 -5.97 -6.60
C PRO A 23 4.47 -6.83 -5.55
N VAL A 24 3.53 -7.69 -5.94
CA VAL A 24 2.83 -8.56 -4.97
C VAL A 24 3.72 -9.68 -4.46
N LYS A 25 4.67 -10.17 -5.26
CA LYS A 25 5.69 -11.09 -4.77
C LYS A 25 6.65 -10.41 -3.79
N LEU A 26 7.10 -9.21 -4.14
CA LEU A 26 7.96 -8.41 -3.26
C LEU A 26 7.25 -8.12 -1.93
N GLU A 27 6.00 -7.77 -1.98
CA GLU A 27 5.19 -7.44 -0.81
C GLU A 27 4.94 -8.68 0.07
N GLU A 28 4.68 -9.85 -0.54
CA GLU A 28 4.54 -11.10 0.22
C GLU A 28 5.85 -11.45 0.95
N GLU A 29 7.00 -11.27 0.31
CA GLU A 29 8.30 -11.49 0.92
C GLU A 29 8.58 -10.47 2.02
N LEU A 30 8.32 -9.20 1.76
CA LEU A 30 8.49 -8.10 2.71
C LEU A 30 7.69 -8.32 3.99
N LEU A 31 6.49 -8.85 3.86
CA LEU A 31 5.56 -9.05 4.97
C LEU A 31 5.60 -10.47 5.55
N LEU A 32 6.57 -11.30 5.17
CA LEU A 32 6.65 -12.69 5.64
C LEU A 32 6.64 -12.82 7.17
N HIS A 33 7.26 -11.88 7.87
CA HIS A 33 7.35 -11.84 9.33
C HIS A 33 6.75 -10.56 9.93
N HIS A 34 5.78 -9.94 9.24
CA HIS A 34 5.17 -8.71 9.72
C HIS A 34 4.41 -8.92 11.03
N ARG A 35 4.28 -7.82 11.78
CA ARG A 35 3.56 -7.79 13.06
C ARG A 35 2.34 -6.86 13.05
N ILE A 36 1.96 -6.34 11.89
CA ILE A 36 0.76 -5.51 11.76
C ILE A 36 -0.47 -6.38 12.06
N PRO A 37 -1.33 -5.99 13.02
CA PRO A 37 -2.50 -6.80 13.36
C PRO A 37 -3.54 -6.80 12.23
N GLN A 38 -4.37 -7.83 12.19
CA GLN A 38 -5.54 -7.88 11.32
C GLN A 38 -6.48 -6.71 11.63
N ASN A 39 -7.17 -6.18 10.63
CA ASN A 39 -8.03 -4.99 10.70
C ASN A 39 -7.29 -3.68 11.02
N ALA A 40 -5.97 -3.67 10.99
CA ALA A 40 -5.19 -2.45 11.15
C ALA A 40 -5.43 -1.48 9.99
N VAL A 41 -5.29 -0.20 10.27
CA VAL A 41 -5.32 0.87 9.26
C VAL A 41 -3.92 1.05 8.70
N VAL A 42 -3.75 0.77 7.42
CA VAL A 42 -2.45 0.73 6.73
C VAL A 42 -2.45 1.68 5.53
N CYS A 43 -1.37 2.41 5.37
CA CYS A 43 -1.11 3.18 4.15
C CYS A 43 -0.25 2.33 3.21
N ASP A 44 -0.73 2.12 1.99
CA ASP A 44 0.09 1.64 0.88
C ASP A 44 0.65 2.86 0.15
N LEU A 45 1.90 3.19 0.46
CA LEU A 45 2.55 4.43 0.02
C LEU A 45 3.24 4.23 -1.32
N GLY A 46 2.75 4.93 -2.34
CA GLY A 46 3.16 4.73 -3.73
C GLY A 46 2.46 3.52 -4.35
N SER A 47 1.15 3.44 -4.16
CA SER A 47 0.33 2.28 -4.52
C SER A 47 0.14 2.06 -6.03
N GLY A 48 0.52 3.03 -6.86
CA GLY A 48 0.34 2.93 -8.30
C GLY A 48 -1.11 2.68 -8.71
N GLN A 49 -1.33 1.70 -9.56
CA GLN A 49 -2.67 1.31 -10.01
C GLN A 49 -3.44 0.45 -9.00
N GLY A 50 -2.89 0.22 -7.81
CA GLY A 50 -3.60 -0.34 -6.68
C GLY A 50 -3.55 -1.86 -6.52
N LEU A 51 -2.77 -2.59 -7.30
CA LEU A 51 -2.68 -4.04 -7.17
C LEU A 51 -2.13 -4.47 -5.80
N THR A 52 -1.10 -3.80 -5.31
CA THR A 52 -0.54 -4.03 -3.97
C THR A 52 -1.56 -3.75 -2.88
N SER A 53 -2.33 -2.68 -3.02
CA SER A 53 -3.40 -2.34 -2.06
C SER A 53 -4.49 -3.41 -1.99
N VAL A 54 -4.90 -3.95 -3.14
CA VAL A 54 -5.85 -5.08 -3.21
C VAL A 54 -5.27 -6.31 -2.48
N PHE A 55 -4.00 -6.60 -2.72
CA PHE A 55 -3.30 -7.70 -2.07
C PHE A 55 -3.27 -7.55 -0.55
N LEU A 56 -2.92 -6.36 -0.05
CA LEU A 56 -2.91 -6.06 1.39
C LEU A 56 -4.30 -6.22 2.02
N ALA A 57 -5.33 -5.69 1.38
CA ALA A 57 -6.69 -5.76 1.90
C ALA A 57 -7.21 -7.22 1.94
N LYS A 58 -7.02 -7.97 0.88
CA LYS A 58 -7.56 -9.34 0.76
C LYS A 58 -6.77 -10.38 1.53
N GLU A 59 -5.44 -10.33 1.48
CA GLU A 59 -4.60 -11.39 2.03
C GLU A 59 -4.24 -11.16 3.50
N TYR A 60 -4.24 -9.91 3.95
CA TYR A 60 -3.86 -9.56 5.33
C TYR A 60 -5.02 -8.97 6.14
N GLY A 61 -6.13 -8.64 5.50
CA GLY A 61 -7.32 -8.10 6.18
C GLY A 61 -7.15 -6.68 6.71
N PHE A 62 -6.25 -5.90 6.12
CA PHE A 62 -6.05 -4.50 6.49
C PHE A 62 -7.13 -3.61 5.89
N THR A 63 -7.43 -2.50 6.56
CA THR A 63 -8.08 -1.36 5.95
C THR A 63 -7.00 -0.50 5.30
N VAL A 64 -7.01 -0.39 3.97
CA VAL A 64 -5.89 0.16 3.20
C VAL A 64 -6.24 1.52 2.62
N TYR A 65 -5.40 2.50 2.89
CA TYR A 65 -5.36 3.78 2.17
C TYR A 65 -4.32 3.68 1.06
N ALA A 66 -4.80 3.59 -0.18
CA ALA A 66 -3.97 3.48 -1.36
C ALA A 66 -3.53 4.88 -1.80
N ALA A 67 -2.36 5.30 -1.35
CA ALA A 67 -1.85 6.65 -1.55
C ALA A 67 -0.88 6.70 -2.72
N ASP A 68 -1.21 7.48 -3.74
CA ASP A 68 -0.36 7.65 -4.92
C ASP A 68 -0.53 9.03 -5.55
N LEU A 69 0.55 9.56 -6.11
CA LEU A 69 0.56 10.88 -6.74
C LEU A 69 0.11 10.86 -8.20
N TRP A 70 0.44 9.79 -8.90
CA TRP A 70 0.33 9.72 -10.37
C TRP A 70 -0.96 9.05 -10.85
N SER A 71 -1.56 8.19 -10.04
CA SER A 71 -2.77 7.45 -10.39
C SER A 71 -4.03 8.30 -10.20
N ASP A 72 -5.05 7.99 -10.99
CA ASP A 72 -6.39 8.55 -10.80
C ASP A 72 -7.12 7.76 -9.69
N PRO A 73 -7.52 8.40 -8.57
CA PRO A 73 -8.25 7.73 -7.50
C PRO A 73 -9.56 7.08 -7.95
N GLU A 74 -10.27 7.68 -8.89
CA GLU A 74 -11.55 7.13 -9.37
C GLU A 74 -11.36 5.87 -10.23
N GLU A 75 -10.31 5.83 -11.05
CA GLU A 75 -9.94 4.61 -11.78
C GLU A 75 -9.53 3.50 -10.81
N ASN A 76 -8.76 3.84 -9.79
CA ASN A 76 -8.38 2.88 -8.75
C ASN A 76 -9.61 2.40 -7.96
N ARG A 77 -10.54 3.27 -7.63
CA ARG A 77 -11.78 2.91 -6.95
C ARG A 77 -12.61 1.92 -7.78
N ALA A 78 -12.73 2.16 -9.07
CA ALA A 78 -13.43 1.25 -9.99
C ALA A 78 -12.75 -0.13 -10.02
N PHE A 79 -11.43 -0.17 -10.06
CA PHE A 79 -10.65 -1.40 -9.98
C PHE A 79 -10.89 -2.14 -8.66
N PHE A 80 -10.87 -1.43 -7.52
CA PHE A 80 -11.09 -2.03 -6.21
C PHE A 80 -12.49 -2.65 -6.09
N ARG A 81 -13.52 -1.95 -6.59
CA ARG A 81 -14.89 -2.47 -6.63
C ARG A 81 -15.02 -3.70 -7.53
N ALA A 82 -14.33 -3.72 -8.67
CA ALA A 82 -14.29 -4.88 -9.55
C ALA A 82 -13.61 -6.08 -8.87
N GLN A 83 -12.76 -5.86 -7.88
CA GLN A 83 -12.15 -6.90 -7.05
C GLN A 83 -13.01 -7.29 -5.84
N GLY A 84 -14.20 -6.74 -5.70
CA GLY A 84 -15.12 -7.05 -4.61
C GLY A 84 -14.82 -6.33 -3.29
N LEU A 85 -14.03 -5.24 -3.35
CA LEU A 85 -13.67 -4.43 -2.18
C LEU A 85 -14.50 -3.15 -2.11
N THR A 86 -14.91 -2.78 -0.90
CA THR A 86 -15.69 -1.56 -0.63
C THR A 86 -14.81 -0.43 -0.11
N ASP A 87 -15.37 0.78 -0.05
CA ASP A 87 -14.69 1.95 0.52
C ASP A 87 -14.39 1.81 2.03
N ALA A 88 -15.02 0.85 2.71
CA ALA A 88 -14.70 0.50 4.10
C ALA A 88 -13.41 -0.32 4.23
N GLU A 89 -12.96 -0.95 3.15
CA GLU A 89 -11.82 -1.86 3.12
C GLU A 89 -10.59 -1.23 2.46
N ILE A 90 -10.83 -0.41 1.42
CA ILE A 90 -9.76 0.16 0.61
C ILE A 90 -10.18 1.54 0.07
N ILE A 91 -9.37 2.55 0.33
CA ILE A 91 -9.66 3.93 -0.01
C ILE A 91 -8.53 4.49 -0.87
N PRO A 92 -8.77 4.84 -2.14
CA PRO A 92 -7.77 5.49 -2.97
C PRO A 92 -7.65 6.97 -2.59
N VAL A 93 -6.41 7.45 -2.47
CA VAL A 93 -6.12 8.83 -2.13
C VAL A 93 -5.03 9.36 -3.07
N LYS A 94 -5.30 10.49 -3.71
CA LYS A 94 -4.25 11.21 -4.44
C LYS A 94 -3.39 11.95 -3.42
N ALA A 95 -2.13 11.56 -3.30
CA ALA A 95 -1.26 12.08 -2.27
C ALA A 95 0.19 12.21 -2.76
N ASP A 96 0.79 13.34 -2.45
CA ASP A 96 2.23 13.53 -2.51
C ASP A 96 2.84 12.94 -1.22
N ALA A 97 3.79 12.03 -1.36
CA ALA A 97 4.44 11.39 -0.21
C ALA A 97 5.19 12.37 0.69
N THR A 98 5.56 13.55 0.17
CA THR A 98 6.22 14.62 0.94
C THR A 98 5.25 15.57 1.64
N ALA A 99 3.95 15.43 1.40
CA ALA A 99 2.89 16.27 1.96
C ALA A 99 1.60 15.45 2.16
N LEU A 100 1.69 14.42 2.96
CA LEU A 100 0.59 13.45 3.15
C LEU A 100 -0.65 14.13 3.76
N PRO A 101 -1.84 13.92 3.17
CA PRO A 101 -3.08 14.58 3.58
C PRO A 101 -3.83 13.82 4.67
N PHE A 102 -3.12 13.35 5.68
CA PHE A 102 -3.69 12.56 6.76
C PHE A 102 -3.51 13.27 8.11
N GLU A 103 -4.28 12.83 9.10
CA GLU A 103 -4.06 13.25 10.48
C GLU A 103 -2.80 12.60 11.05
N ARG A 104 -2.23 13.25 12.08
CA ARG A 104 -1.08 12.70 12.79
C ARG A 104 -1.48 11.40 13.49
N GLU A 105 -0.53 10.46 13.56
CA GLU A 105 -0.71 9.16 14.22
C GLU A 105 -1.96 8.42 13.72
N PHE A 106 -2.22 8.50 12.40
CA PHE A 106 -3.41 7.91 11.78
C PHE A 106 -3.24 6.43 11.47
N PHE A 107 -2.04 6.02 11.04
CA PHE A 107 -1.79 4.66 10.57
C PHE A 107 -1.19 3.75 11.63
N ASP A 108 -1.68 2.51 11.71
CA ASP A 108 -1.04 1.41 12.45
C ASP A 108 0.21 0.92 11.73
N GLY A 109 0.25 1.02 10.42
CA GLY A 109 1.38 0.64 9.59
C GLY A 109 1.43 1.36 8.26
N VAL A 110 2.62 1.40 7.69
CA VAL A 110 2.86 1.87 6.33
C VAL A 110 3.64 0.80 5.58
N VAL A 111 3.19 0.48 4.38
CA VAL A 111 3.90 -0.43 3.47
C VAL A 111 4.23 0.35 2.20
N SER A 112 5.47 0.27 1.75
CA SER A 112 5.91 0.93 0.52
C SER A 112 6.72 -0.05 -0.32
N THR A 113 6.12 -0.53 -1.40
CA THR A 113 6.70 -1.57 -2.24
C THR A 113 7.20 -0.97 -3.54
N ASP A 114 8.51 -1.03 -3.75
CA ASP A 114 9.19 -0.53 -4.97
C ASP A 114 8.88 0.93 -5.32
N SER A 115 8.72 1.78 -4.30
CA SER A 115 8.38 3.19 -4.49
C SER A 115 9.13 4.15 -3.56
N TYR A 116 9.61 3.70 -2.42
CA TYR A 116 10.28 4.54 -1.43
C TYR A 116 11.51 5.29 -2.00
N ASN A 117 12.17 4.72 -2.98
CA ASN A 117 13.32 5.34 -3.66
C ASN A 117 12.98 6.66 -4.38
N TYR A 118 11.71 6.93 -4.68
CA TYR A 118 11.29 8.18 -5.30
C TYR A 118 11.23 9.36 -4.33
N PHE A 119 10.99 9.13 -3.05
CA PHE A 119 10.81 10.18 -2.05
C PHE A 119 11.69 10.04 -0.81
N GLY A 120 12.23 8.85 -0.55
CA GLY A 120 13.06 8.56 0.62
C GLY A 120 14.54 8.89 0.48
N ARG A 121 14.95 9.61 -0.57
CA ARG A 121 16.35 10.02 -0.77
C ARG A 121 16.77 11.14 0.16
N ASP A 122 15.86 11.99 0.57
CA ASP A 122 16.09 13.00 1.58
C ASP A 122 16.23 12.31 2.94
N PRO A 123 17.39 12.46 3.64
CA PRO A 123 17.59 11.81 4.93
C PRO A 123 16.57 12.23 5.99
N ALA A 124 15.96 13.40 5.85
CA ALA A 124 14.94 13.90 6.77
C ALA A 124 13.53 13.38 6.45
N TYR A 125 13.33 12.72 5.29
CA TYR A 125 11.99 12.30 4.86
C TYR A 125 11.29 11.41 5.88
N LEU A 126 11.96 10.37 6.35
CA LEU A 126 11.37 9.43 7.29
C LEU A 126 10.87 10.13 8.55
N ASP A 127 11.73 10.91 9.20
CA ASP A 127 11.41 11.55 10.46
C ASP A 127 10.40 12.70 10.34
N GLU A 128 10.52 13.49 9.28
CA GLU A 128 9.75 14.73 9.14
C GLU A 128 8.45 14.56 8.35
N LYS A 129 8.42 13.63 7.38
CA LYS A 129 7.33 13.53 6.42
C LYS A 129 6.49 12.26 6.56
N LEU A 130 7.04 11.17 7.09
CA LEU A 130 6.33 9.90 7.21
C LEU A 130 5.98 9.54 8.66
N LEU A 131 6.95 9.51 9.55
CA LEU A 131 6.74 9.11 10.95
C LEU A 131 5.62 9.87 11.67
N PRO A 132 5.40 11.17 11.43
CA PRO A 132 4.30 11.88 12.09
C PRO A 132 2.92 11.26 11.86
N PHE A 133 2.73 10.52 10.79
CA PHE A 133 1.45 9.88 10.43
C PHE A 133 1.32 8.44 10.92
N VAL A 134 2.36 7.89 11.52
CA VAL A 134 2.38 6.54 12.07
C VAL A 134 2.16 6.60 13.58
N LYS A 135 1.26 5.77 14.10
CA LYS A 135 1.03 5.65 15.54
C LYS A 135 2.29 5.17 16.25
N LYS A 136 2.46 5.58 17.51
CA LYS A 136 3.53 5.03 18.36
C LYS A 136 3.36 3.51 18.48
N GLY A 137 4.45 2.79 18.27
CA GLY A 137 4.43 1.33 18.22
C GLY A 137 3.93 0.76 16.90
N GLY A 138 3.63 1.60 15.91
CA GLY A 138 3.30 1.17 14.55
C GLY A 138 4.51 0.65 13.78
N TYR A 139 4.26 0.20 12.55
CA TYR A 139 5.26 -0.47 11.73
C TYR A 139 5.40 0.19 10.36
N ILE A 140 6.62 0.16 9.84
CA ILE A 140 6.94 0.59 8.46
C ILE A 140 7.69 -0.56 7.79
N TYR A 141 7.20 -0.98 6.63
CA TYR A 141 7.79 -2.02 5.80
C TYR A 141 8.07 -1.52 4.39
#